data_1e4283d977319da9d94d58aebb9e6418
#
_entry.id   1e4283d977319da9d94d58aebb9e6418
#
_cell.length_a   1.000
_cell.length_b   1.000
_cell.length_c   1.000
_cell.angle_alpha   90.00
_cell.angle_beta   90.00
_cell.angle_gamma   90.00
#
_symmetry.space_group_name_H-M   'P 1'
#
loop_
_entity.id
_entity.type
_entity.pdbx_description
1 polymer ?
#
loop_
_entity_poly.entity_id
_entity_poly.type
_entity_poly.pdbx_seq_one_letter_code
_entity_poly.pdbx_strand_id
1 'polypeptide(L)'
;MAPFAELAAPVHAKWQSINPTYRMLIMFLITRIISAWIKRRFGPKPAPAKKGAVIETKDSAEFDAAIAEAKAAKAIVVVDFTASWCGPCKRIAPHFAKMSLKYGDVRFLKVDVDKAKDVSAKAGVRCMPTFMIFKDGEKQGDSIEGADLKGIEARIVALGAVERAIPDPDEAASEVSPEEKKDN
;
A
#
# COMPACT_ATOMS: atom_id res chain seq x y z
N MET A 1 9.88 -25.50 45.48
CA MET A 1 10.24 -24.32 44.64
C MET A 1 11.70 -24.48 44.31
N ALA A 2 12.03 -25.07 43.15
CA ALA A 2 13.41 -25.23 42.71
C ALA A 2 13.82 -23.96 41.94
N PRO A 3 15.01 -23.41 42.18
CA PRO A 3 15.39 -22.12 41.63
C PRO A 3 15.80 -22.24 40.15
N PHE A 4 15.26 -21.32 39.36
CA PHE A 4 15.59 -21.12 37.92
C PHE A 4 17.08 -20.84 37.67
N ALA A 5 17.92 -20.77 38.66
CA ALA A 5 19.35 -20.44 38.56
C ALA A 5 20.22 -21.59 37.99
N GLU A 6 19.79 -22.86 38.11
CA GLU A 6 20.63 -24.01 37.78
C GLU A 6 20.63 -24.35 36.28
N LEU A 7 19.61 -23.89 35.53
CA LEU A 7 19.51 -24.11 34.06
C LEU A 7 20.31 -23.08 33.24
N ALA A 8 20.72 -21.96 33.83
CA ALA A 8 21.41 -20.88 33.13
C ALA A 8 22.93 -21.03 33.07
N ALA A 9 23.50 -21.80 33.99
CA ALA A 9 24.94 -21.93 34.13
C ALA A 9 25.69 -22.53 32.88
N PRO A 10 25.19 -23.58 32.21
CA PRO A 10 25.92 -24.16 31.07
C PRO A 10 25.90 -23.27 29.81
N VAL A 11 24.88 -22.45 29.65
CA VAL A 11 24.75 -21.54 28.50
C VAL A 11 25.70 -20.34 28.62
N HIS A 12 25.87 -19.83 29.83
CA HIS A 12 26.73 -18.67 30.10
C HIS A 12 28.23 -19.02 29.94
N ALA A 13 28.65 -20.20 30.40
CA ALA A 13 30.02 -20.68 30.24
C ALA A 13 30.38 -20.91 28.75
N LYS A 14 29.47 -21.50 27.99
CA LYS A 14 29.64 -21.72 26.55
C LYS A 14 29.66 -20.43 25.74
N TRP A 15 28.90 -19.41 26.19
CA TRP A 15 28.91 -18.09 25.59
C TRP A 15 30.25 -17.36 25.78
N GLN A 16 30.90 -17.54 26.94
CA GLN A 16 32.20 -16.91 27.20
C GLN A 16 33.35 -17.53 26.41
N SER A 17 33.25 -18.79 25.97
CA SER A 17 34.26 -19.46 25.15
C SER A 17 34.23 -19.05 23.67
N ILE A 18 33.23 -18.32 23.22
CA ILE A 18 33.15 -17.82 21.85
C ILE A 18 34.04 -16.59 21.67
N ASN A 19 34.83 -16.59 20.59
CA ASN A 19 35.67 -15.45 20.21
C ASN A 19 34.88 -14.13 20.24
N PRO A 20 35.43 -13.07 20.86
CA PRO A 20 34.72 -11.80 21.03
C PRO A 20 34.22 -11.17 19.71
N THR A 21 34.90 -11.38 18.59
CA THR A 21 34.48 -10.92 17.28
C THR A 21 33.20 -11.59 16.80
N TYR A 22 33.07 -12.91 17.01
CA TYR A 22 31.85 -13.65 16.69
C TYR A 22 30.67 -13.27 17.61
N ARG A 23 30.98 -12.98 18.90
CA ARG A 23 29.95 -12.52 19.83
C ARG A 23 29.36 -11.18 19.40
N MET A 24 30.17 -10.24 18.94
CA MET A 24 29.69 -8.95 18.38
C MET A 24 28.86 -9.15 17.12
N LEU A 25 29.28 -10.06 16.23
CA LEU A 25 28.56 -10.37 15.00
C LEU A 25 27.19 -11.00 15.30
N ILE A 26 27.14 -11.95 16.21
CA ILE A 26 25.91 -12.61 16.65
C ILE A 26 24.95 -11.59 17.30
N MET A 27 25.45 -10.74 18.19
CA MET A 27 24.65 -9.67 18.81
C MET A 27 24.11 -8.68 17.77
N PHE A 28 24.91 -8.30 16.79
CA PHE A 28 24.48 -7.42 15.70
C PHE A 28 23.39 -8.09 14.84
N LEU A 29 23.52 -9.35 14.50
CA LEU A 29 22.50 -10.11 13.76
C LEU A 29 21.22 -10.26 14.58
N ILE A 30 21.33 -10.60 15.86
CA ILE A 30 20.17 -10.72 16.76
C ILE A 30 19.45 -9.39 16.90
N THR A 31 20.16 -8.27 17.11
CA THR A 31 19.54 -6.94 17.21
C THR A 31 18.87 -6.53 15.90
N ARG A 32 19.44 -6.85 14.74
CA ARG A 32 18.79 -6.62 13.44
C ARG A 32 17.53 -7.46 13.25
N ILE A 33 17.56 -8.73 13.62
CA ILE A 33 16.40 -9.64 13.54
C ILE A 33 15.30 -9.17 14.51
N ILE A 34 15.66 -8.86 15.76
CA ILE A 34 14.72 -8.38 16.77
C ILE A 34 14.12 -7.03 16.35
N SER A 35 14.94 -6.09 15.88
CA SER A 35 14.44 -4.79 15.43
C SER A 35 13.53 -4.90 14.19
N ALA A 36 13.85 -5.79 13.25
CA ALA A 36 12.99 -6.09 12.12
C ALA A 36 11.67 -6.74 12.57
N TRP A 37 11.73 -7.66 13.54
CA TRP A 37 10.56 -8.31 14.11
C TRP A 37 9.68 -7.33 14.88
N ILE A 38 10.28 -6.45 15.70
CA ILE A 38 9.57 -5.39 16.44
C ILE A 38 8.92 -4.41 15.46
N LYS A 39 9.64 -3.95 14.42
CA LYS A 39 9.06 -3.08 13.36
C LYS A 39 7.90 -3.76 12.66
N ARG A 40 7.98 -5.07 12.42
CA ARG A 40 6.90 -5.83 11.74
C ARG A 40 5.69 -6.05 12.63
N ARG A 41 5.86 -6.19 13.95
CA ARG A 41 4.79 -6.49 14.92
C ARG A 41 4.22 -5.26 15.60
N PHE A 42 5.04 -4.24 15.86
CA PHE A 42 4.68 -3.03 16.60
C PHE A 42 4.95 -1.74 15.82
N GLY A 43 5.40 -1.84 14.57
CA GLY A 43 5.49 -0.68 13.69
C GLY A 43 4.12 -0.01 13.57
N PRO A 44 4.07 1.31 13.34
CA PRO A 44 2.81 1.99 13.12
C PRO A 44 2.07 1.24 12.03
N LYS A 45 0.84 0.76 12.34
CA LYS A 45 -0.04 0.22 11.32
C LYS A 45 -0.15 1.29 10.24
N PRO A 46 0.09 0.95 8.94
CA PRO A 46 -0.14 1.91 7.88
C PRO A 46 -1.54 2.49 8.11
N ALA A 47 -1.62 3.82 8.11
CA ALA A 47 -2.89 4.50 8.28
C ALA A 47 -3.88 3.89 7.30
N PRO A 48 -5.10 3.49 7.72
CA PRO A 48 -6.07 2.95 6.81
C PRO A 48 -6.22 3.94 5.67
N ALA A 49 -5.88 3.53 4.44
CA ALA A 49 -6.11 4.34 3.26
C ALA A 49 -7.56 4.84 3.37
N LYS A 50 -7.77 6.15 3.29
CA LYS A 50 -9.11 6.74 3.37
C LYS A 50 -9.97 5.97 2.39
N LYS A 51 -10.96 5.24 2.90
CA LYS A 51 -11.81 4.35 2.11
C LYS A 51 -12.34 5.13 0.92
N GLY A 52 -12.00 4.70 -0.30
CA GLY A 52 -12.50 5.31 -1.53
C GLY A 52 -11.76 6.56 -2.03
N ALA A 53 -10.55 6.86 -1.55
CA ALA A 53 -9.75 7.95 -2.10
C ALA A 53 -8.74 7.43 -3.12
N VAL A 54 -8.74 8.01 -4.32
CA VAL A 54 -7.63 7.87 -5.26
C VAL A 54 -6.46 8.70 -4.75
N ILE A 55 -5.31 8.09 -4.54
CA ILE A 55 -4.11 8.73 -4.03
C ILE A 55 -3.27 9.20 -5.22
N GLU A 56 -3.02 10.50 -5.35
CA GLU A 56 -2.11 11.04 -6.36
C GLU A 56 -0.68 10.97 -5.84
N THR A 57 0.22 10.34 -6.61
CA THR A 57 1.65 10.30 -6.33
C THR A 57 2.38 11.27 -7.25
N LYS A 58 3.25 12.09 -6.68
CA LYS A 58 3.90 13.21 -7.38
C LYS A 58 5.28 12.85 -7.89
N ASP A 59 5.93 11.89 -7.27
CA ASP A 59 7.30 11.46 -7.58
C ASP A 59 7.50 9.96 -7.31
N SER A 60 8.70 9.47 -7.61
CA SER A 60 9.05 8.06 -7.41
C SER A 60 9.10 7.67 -5.94
N ALA A 61 9.49 8.56 -5.05
CA ALA A 61 9.57 8.24 -3.63
C ALA A 61 8.18 8.00 -3.03
N GLU A 62 7.20 8.85 -3.36
CA GLU A 62 5.80 8.66 -2.97
C GLU A 62 5.20 7.39 -3.58
N PHE A 63 5.50 7.12 -4.86
CA PHE A 63 5.05 5.90 -5.54
C PHE A 63 5.61 4.64 -4.88
N ASP A 64 6.93 4.58 -4.67
CA ASP A 64 7.60 3.43 -4.05
C ASP A 64 7.12 3.21 -2.61
N ALA A 65 6.89 4.29 -1.86
CA ALA A 65 6.31 4.23 -0.52
C ALA A 65 4.89 3.66 -0.54
N ALA A 66 4.04 4.10 -1.47
CA ALA A 66 2.67 3.61 -1.59
C ALA A 66 2.62 2.12 -1.96
N ILE A 67 3.50 1.67 -2.87
CA ILE A 67 3.64 0.23 -3.22
C ILE A 67 4.16 -0.58 -2.01
N ALA A 68 5.15 -0.06 -1.29
CA ALA A 68 5.70 -0.73 -0.11
C ALA A 68 4.67 -0.87 1.03
N GLU A 69 3.87 0.17 1.27
CA GLU A 69 2.77 0.12 2.22
C GLU A 69 1.70 -0.90 1.81
N ALA A 70 1.32 -0.90 0.53
CA ALA A 70 0.35 -1.86 0.01
C ALA A 70 0.86 -3.30 0.15
N LYS A 71 2.14 -3.54 -0.14
CA LYS A 71 2.81 -4.83 0.08
C LYS A 71 2.74 -5.26 1.54
N ALA A 72 3.04 -4.36 2.47
CA ALA A 72 2.96 -4.64 3.91
C ALA A 72 1.53 -4.98 4.38
N ALA A 73 0.53 -4.33 3.77
CA ALA A 73 -0.88 -4.56 4.03
C ALA A 73 -1.47 -5.76 3.24
N LYS A 74 -0.70 -6.39 2.34
CA LYS A 74 -1.15 -7.41 1.38
C LYS A 74 -2.33 -6.94 0.53
N ALA A 75 -2.39 -5.65 0.25
CA ALA A 75 -3.44 -5.03 -0.52
C ALA A 75 -3.13 -5.10 -2.02
N ILE A 76 -4.20 -5.18 -2.82
CA ILE A 76 -4.12 -4.99 -4.26
C ILE A 76 -3.98 -3.48 -4.54
N VAL A 77 -3.17 -3.12 -5.52
CA VAL A 77 -3.00 -1.73 -5.97
C VAL A 77 -3.36 -1.64 -7.44
N VAL A 78 -4.16 -0.64 -7.78
CA VAL A 78 -4.42 -0.25 -9.18
C VAL A 78 -3.81 1.12 -9.40
N VAL A 79 -2.92 1.22 -10.38
CA VAL A 79 -2.23 2.46 -10.75
C VAL A 79 -2.77 2.96 -12.07
N ASP A 80 -3.30 4.19 -12.08
CA ASP A 80 -3.71 4.94 -13.28
C ASP A 80 -2.59 5.89 -13.71
N PHE A 81 -1.94 5.59 -14.83
CA PHE A 81 -0.99 6.49 -15.47
C PHE A 81 -1.74 7.44 -16.39
N THR A 82 -1.71 8.72 -16.08
CA THR A 82 -2.53 9.77 -16.68
C THR A 82 -1.72 11.03 -16.98
N ALA A 83 -2.32 11.96 -17.71
CA ALA A 83 -1.79 13.31 -17.90
C ALA A 83 -2.90 14.35 -17.88
N SER A 84 -2.56 15.58 -17.47
CA SER A 84 -3.52 16.68 -17.36
C SER A 84 -4.17 17.08 -18.69
N TRP A 85 -3.47 16.90 -19.81
CA TRP A 85 -3.94 17.18 -21.17
C TRP A 85 -4.68 16.01 -21.83
N CYS A 86 -4.66 14.82 -21.24
CA CYS A 86 -5.25 13.61 -21.79
C CYS A 86 -6.78 13.61 -21.65
N GLY A 87 -7.48 13.77 -22.78
CA GLY A 87 -8.94 13.76 -22.83
C GLY A 87 -9.59 12.45 -22.39
N PRO A 88 -9.15 11.27 -22.90
CA PRO A 88 -9.65 9.97 -22.43
C PRO A 88 -9.46 9.76 -20.94
N CYS A 89 -8.32 10.21 -20.36
CA CYS A 89 -8.05 10.09 -18.92
C CYS A 89 -9.07 10.88 -18.09
N LYS A 90 -9.41 12.10 -18.52
CA LYS A 90 -10.44 12.92 -17.84
C LYS A 90 -11.82 12.26 -17.84
N ARG A 91 -12.18 11.56 -18.93
CA ARG A 91 -13.46 10.86 -19.01
C ARG A 91 -13.54 9.66 -18.08
N ILE A 92 -12.42 8.91 -17.92
CA ILE A 92 -12.40 7.71 -17.07
C ILE A 92 -12.24 8.02 -15.58
N ALA A 93 -11.64 9.16 -15.22
CA ALA A 93 -11.33 9.53 -13.85
C ALA A 93 -12.52 9.44 -12.86
N PRO A 94 -13.74 9.91 -13.18
CA PRO A 94 -14.88 9.76 -12.26
C PRO A 94 -15.29 8.30 -12.06
N HIS A 95 -15.15 7.46 -13.08
CA HIS A 95 -15.44 6.00 -12.97
C HIS A 95 -14.38 5.29 -12.15
N PHE A 96 -13.11 5.67 -12.31
CA PHE A 96 -12.01 5.16 -11.50
C PHE A 96 -12.18 5.52 -10.02
N ALA A 97 -12.62 6.75 -9.75
CA ALA A 97 -12.97 7.19 -8.39
C ALA A 97 -14.15 6.38 -7.80
N LYS A 98 -15.21 6.11 -8.58
CA LYS A 98 -16.32 5.26 -8.13
C LYS A 98 -15.83 3.82 -7.84
N MET A 99 -14.95 3.28 -8.68
CA MET A 99 -14.38 1.96 -8.45
C MET A 99 -13.58 1.90 -7.14
N SER A 100 -12.88 2.97 -6.76
CA SER A 100 -12.17 3.05 -5.49
C SER A 100 -13.10 3.05 -4.27
N LEU A 101 -14.32 3.56 -4.40
CA LEU A 101 -15.35 3.46 -3.37
C LEU A 101 -15.91 2.03 -3.29
N LYS A 102 -16.14 1.39 -4.45
CA LYS A 102 -16.68 0.05 -4.57
C LYS A 102 -15.74 -1.03 -3.99
N TYR A 103 -14.43 -0.90 -4.22
CA TYR A 103 -13.40 -1.84 -3.76
C TYR A 103 -12.51 -1.22 -2.69
N GLY A 104 -13.03 -1.09 -1.49
CA GLY A 104 -12.34 -0.41 -0.37
C GLY A 104 -11.15 -1.18 0.22
N ASP A 105 -10.91 -2.42 -0.18
CA ASP A 105 -9.76 -3.25 0.12
C ASP A 105 -8.64 -3.10 -0.92
N VAL A 106 -8.92 -2.45 -2.05
CA VAL A 106 -7.98 -2.14 -3.12
C VAL A 106 -7.49 -0.70 -2.97
N ARG A 107 -6.21 -0.46 -3.16
CA ARG A 107 -5.63 0.89 -3.22
C ARG A 107 -5.62 1.39 -4.65
N PHE A 108 -6.12 2.59 -4.85
CA PHE A 108 -6.16 3.24 -6.16
C PHE A 108 -5.15 4.39 -6.16
N LEU A 109 -4.14 4.28 -7.03
CA LEU A 109 -3.11 5.31 -7.20
C LEU A 109 -3.28 5.98 -8.55
N LYS A 110 -2.96 7.27 -8.59
CA LYS A 110 -2.92 8.06 -9.82
C LYS A 110 -1.53 8.65 -9.97
N VAL A 111 -0.91 8.42 -11.11
CA VAL A 111 0.44 8.90 -11.48
C VAL A 111 0.31 9.82 -12.67
N ASP A 112 0.69 11.08 -12.51
CA ASP A 112 0.82 12.02 -13.62
C ASP A 112 2.17 11.80 -14.29
N VAL A 113 2.14 11.34 -15.55
CA VAL A 113 3.36 10.97 -16.30
C VAL A 113 4.28 12.16 -16.59
N ASP A 114 3.75 13.39 -16.55
CA ASP A 114 4.56 14.60 -16.75
C ASP A 114 5.32 14.99 -15.47
N LYS A 115 4.74 14.69 -14.31
CA LYS A 115 5.32 14.95 -12.98
C LYS A 115 6.27 13.82 -12.56
N ALA A 116 5.84 12.57 -12.69
CA ALA A 116 6.59 11.38 -12.31
C ALA A 116 7.17 10.64 -13.54
N LYS A 117 8.01 11.33 -14.31
CA LYS A 117 8.58 10.83 -15.57
C LYS A 117 9.42 9.57 -15.40
N ASP A 118 10.16 9.48 -14.31
CA ASP A 118 10.99 8.33 -13.96
C ASP A 118 10.15 7.09 -13.65
N VAL A 119 9.03 7.25 -12.95
CA VAL A 119 8.07 6.16 -12.67
C VAL A 119 7.45 5.67 -13.97
N SER A 120 6.93 6.57 -14.82
CA SER A 120 6.29 6.21 -16.08
C SER A 120 7.26 5.55 -17.06
N ALA A 121 8.51 6.02 -17.13
CA ALA A 121 9.55 5.43 -17.97
C ALA A 121 9.94 4.02 -17.49
N LYS A 122 10.18 3.83 -16.18
CA LYS A 122 10.46 2.52 -15.59
C LYS A 122 9.29 1.54 -15.77
N ALA A 123 8.07 2.03 -15.68
CA ALA A 123 6.86 1.23 -15.91
C ALA A 123 6.62 0.90 -17.39
N GLY A 124 7.34 1.54 -18.32
CA GLY A 124 7.20 1.31 -19.76
C GLY A 124 5.88 1.84 -20.34
N VAL A 125 5.33 2.91 -19.76
CA VAL A 125 4.08 3.53 -20.22
C VAL A 125 4.29 4.20 -21.58
N ARG A 126 3.48 3.81 -22.57
CA ARG A 126 3.55 4.31 -23.96
C ARG A 126 2.34 5.14 -24.38
N CYS A 127 1.22 4.94 -23.72
CA CYS A 127 -0.04 5.65 -24.01
C CYS A 127 -0.79 5.95 -22.70
N MET A 128 -1.76 6.85 -22.73
CA MET A 128 -2.61 7.20 -21.59
C MET A 128 -4.10 7.14 -21.98
N PRO A 129 -4.97 6.66 -21.05
CA PRO A 129 -4.62 6.07 -19.77
C PRO A 129 -4.00 4.68 -19.92
N THR A 130 -3.10 4.31 -19.01
CA THR A 130 -2.59 2.94 -18.85
C THR A 130 -2.74 2.55 -17.39
N PHE A 131 -3.29 1.36 -17.16
CA PHE A 131 -3.49 0.83 -15.82
C PHE A 131 -2.57 -0.35 -15.56
N MET A 132 -1.98 -0.36 -14.37
CA MET A 132 -1.18 -1.48 -13.88
C MET A 132 -1.71 -1.93 -12.54
N ILE A 133 -1.74 -3.25 -12.34
CA ILE A 133 -2.21 -3.84 -11.11
C ILE A 133 -1.04 -4.52 -10.41
N PHE A 134 -0.92 -4.28 -9.11
CA PHE A 134 0.12 -4.87 -8.27
C PHE A 134 -0.54 -5.63 -7.11
N LYS A 135 0.08 -6.74 -6.72
CA LYS A 135 -0.25 -7.49 -5.51
C LYS A 135 1.06 -7.98 -4.89
N ASP A 136 1.16 -7.86 -3.58
CA ASP A 136 2.39 -8.21 -2.84
C ASP A 136 3.65 -7.47 -3.33
N GLY A 137 3.45 -6.27 -3.93
CA GLY A 137 4.51 -5.42 -4.50
C GLY A 137 4.99 -5.82 -5.90
N GLU A 138 4.35 -6.82 -6.53
CA GLU A 138 4.69 -7.29 -7.88
C GLU A 138 3.58 -6.98 -8.86
N LYS A 139 3.96 -6.60 -10.09
CA LYS A 139 3.01 -6.34 -11.17
C LYS A 139 2.30 -7.64 -11.57
N GLN A 140 0.98 -7.58 -11.65
CA GLN A 140 0.12 -8.70 -12.00
C GLN A 140 -0.34 -8.63 -13.45
N GLY A 141 0.30 -9.44 -14.29
CA GLY A 141 0.00 -9.53 -15.72
C GLY A 141 0.37 -8.28 -16.52
N ASP A 142 -0.17 -8.18 -17.74
CA ASP A 142 0.11 -7.08 -18.64
C ASP A 142 -0.59 -5.79 -18.25
N SER A 143 -0.05 -4.66 -18.68
CA SER A 143 -0.70 -3.36 -18.53
C SER A 143 -2.00 -3.33 -19.35
N ILE A 144 -3.01 -2.67 -18.82
CA ILE A 144 -4.28 -2.42 -19.50
C ILE A 144 -4.19 -1.04 -20.13
N GLU A 145 -4.10 -0.99 -21.44
CA GLU A 145 -3.99 0.25 -22.21
C GLU A 145 -5.39 0.75 -22.59
N GLY A 146 -5.61 2.06 -22.46
CA GLY A 146 -6.90 2.68 -22.77
C GLY A 146 -7.91 2.59 -21.62
N ALA A 147 -9.15 3.03 -21.89
CA ALA A 147 -10.20 3.21 -20.91
C ALA A 147 -11.01 1.92 -20.65
N ASP A 148 -10.35 0.81 -20.38
CA ASP A 148 -11.01 -0.49 -20.12
C ASP A 148 -11.24 -0.74 -18.62
N LEU A 149 -12.30 -0.12 -18.09
CA LEU A 149 -12.73 -0.32 -16.70
C LEU A 149 -13.14 -1.76 -16.41
N LYS A 150 -13.76 -2.45 -17.37
CA LYS A 150 -14.20 -3.83 -17.20
C LYS A 150 -13.01 -4.78 -17.05
N GLY A 151 -11.96 -4.58 -17.84
CA GLY A 151 -10.72 -5.33 -17.72
C GLY A 151 -10.02 -5.11 -16.37
N ILE A 152 -10.01 -3.88 -15.88
CA ILE A 152 -9.48 -3.56 -14.54
C ILE A 152 -10.28 -4.30 -13.47
N GLU A 153 -11.61 -4.16 -13.49
CA GLU A 153 -12.51 -4.76 -12.51
C GLU A 153 -12.39 -6.29 -12.49
N ALA A 154 -12.44 -6.93 -13.66
CA ALA A 154 -12.29 -8.38 -13.77
C ALA A 154 -10.96 -8.86 -13.17
N ARG A 155 -9.86 -8.11 -13.38
CA ARG A 155 -8.55 -8.50 -12.88
C ARG A 155 -8.42 -8.33 -11.37
N ILE A 156 -8.94 -7.23 -10.78
CA ILE A 156 -8.89 -7.05 -9.32
C ILE A 156 -9.76 -8.08 -8.60
N VAL A 157 -10.93 -8.42 -9.16
CA VAL A 157 -11.81 -9.48 -8.63
C VAL A 157 -11.12 -10.84 -8.70
N ALA A 158 -10.46 -11.16 -9.81
CA ALA A 158 -9.68 -12.40 -9.95
C ALA A 158 -8.52 -12.48 -8.93
N LEU A 159 -7.98 -11.36 -8.49
CA LEU A 159 -6.96 -11.27 -7.45
C LEU A 159 -7.53 -11.30 -6.02
N GLY A 160 -8.85 -11.35 -5.87
CA GLY A 160 -9.53 -11.47 -4.59
C GLY A 160 -10.04 -10.16 -4.00
N ALA A 161 -10.21 -9.11 -4.81
CA ALA A 161 -10.88 -7.90 -4.37
C ALA A 161 -12.35 -8.18 -4.03
N VAL A 162 -12.81 -7.62 -2.92
CA VAL A 162 -14.17 -7.80 -2.43
C VAL A 162 -14.98 -6.53 -2.69
N GLU A 163 -16.07 -6.70 -3.42
CA GLU A 163 -17.04 -5.62 -3.63
C GLU A 163 -17.70 -5.28 -2.30
N ARG A 164 -17.70 -4.01 -1.95
CA ARG A 164 -18.43 -3.49 -0.81
C ARG A 164 -19.76 -2.90 -1.30
N ALA A 165 -20.85 -3.13 -0.59
CA ALA A 165 -22.06 -2.36 -0.79
C ALA A 165 -21.71 -0.87 -0.63
N ILE A 166 -21.86 -0.11 -1.72
CA ILE A 166 -21.69 1.35 -1.68
C ILE A 166 -22.93 1.85 -0.94
N PRO A 167 -22.82 2.52 0.23
CA PRO A 167 -23.97 3.20 0.78
C PRO A 167 -24.47 4.20 -0.27
N ASP A 168 -25.78 4.25 -0.47
CA ASP A 168 -26.37 5.17 -1.42
C ASP A 168 -25.88 6.60 -1.11
N PRO A 169 -25.57 7.42 -2.14
CA PRO A 169 -25.02 8.77 -1.94
C PRO A 169 -25.95 9.67 -1.07
N ASP A 170 -27.24 9.33 -0.96
CA ASP A 170 -28.20 10.01 -0.09
C ASP A 170 -28.05 9.64 1.39
N GLU A 171 -27.51 8.48 1.73
CA GLU A 171 -27.27 8.03 3.11
C GLU A 171 -26.02 8.69 3.72
N ALA A 172 -25.00 8.94 2.88
CA ALA A 172 -23.77 9.63 3.30
C ALA A 172 -23.97 11.13 3.59
N ALA A 173 -25.04 11.72 3.07
CA ALA A 173 -25.41 13.12 3.33
C ALA A 173 -26.13 13.32 4.66
N SER A 174 -26.69 12.26 5.25
CA SER A 174 -27.46 12.34 6.49
C SER A 174 -26.61 12.26 7.77
N GLU A 175 -25.32 11.88 7.68
CA GLU A 175 -24.43 11.81 8.85
C GLU A 175 -23.61 13.09 9.10
N VAL A 176 -23.78 14.11 8.29
CA VAL A 176 -23.21 15.44 8.59
C VAL A 176 -24.22 16.22 9.43
N SER A 177 -24.21 15.97 10.74
CA SER A 177 -24.88 16.81 11.71
C SER A 177 -24.38 18.25 11.60
N PRO A 178 -25.28 19.25 11.57
CA PRO A 178 -24.88 20.63 11.64
C PRO A 178 -24.62 21.00 13.11
N GLU A 179 -23.37 20.86 13.54
CA GLU A 179 -22.94 21.49 14.80
C GLU A 179 -22.43 22.90 14.54
N GLU A 180 -23.28 23.75 14.92
CA GLU A 180 -23.12 24.88 15.85
C GLU A 180 -22.65 26.19 15.20
N LYS A 181 -23.65 26.91 14.70
CA LYS A 181 -23.65 28.36 14.85
C LYS A 181 -24.09 28.66 16.27
N LYS A 182 -23.19 29.06 17.15
CA LYS A 182 -23.48 29.91 18.30
C LYS A 182 -22.76 31.21 18.17
N ASP A 183 -23.59 32.16 17.96
CA ASP A 183 -23.55 33.58 18.27
C ASP A 183 -22.56 34.02 19.35
N ASN A 184 -21.80 35.07 19.06
CA ASN A 184 -21.92 36.33 19.76
C ASN A 184 -21.14 37.43 19.03
#